data_963788bd851e216c9a3f2746888761f4
#
_entry.id   963788bd851e216c9a3f2746888761f4
#
_cell.length_a   1.000
_cell.length_b   1.000
_cell.length_c   1.000
_cell.angle_alpha   90.00
_cell.angle_beta   90.00
_cell.angle_gamma   90.00
#
_symmetry.space_group_name_H-M   'P 1'
#
loop_
_entity.id
_entity.type
_entity.pdbx_description
1 polymer ?
#
loop_
_entity_poly.entity_id
_entity_poly.type
_entity_poly.pdbx_seq_one_letter_code
_entity_poly.pdbx_strand_id
1 'polypeptide(L)'
;HSTTGAKVVAQHEYNYRLLDNGMSKLEKMFIYHQKEEIYAHSAKQIKYLNDSVEDYLTYLNGRFSNMIIGHNGDGINEVKDARVDNTGYDHKTLQDRLYHDYSTLDAFAKKVEKAVDEHYKEYQATEYRFEPKEQEPEFITDLSPYTNAVMQSFWVDPRTKIIYMTQARPGNHYMLSRLKPNGQFIDRLLVKNGGHGTHNAYRYIGNELWIYSAVLDANNNNKFVRFQYRTGEITYGNEMQDVMPNIFNDRYTSAIYNPVENLMIFRREYKASERQLKNSLNFVEVRSADDIDKGIDKVLYQMDIPMEYTSDTQPMQGITYDAGILYWYTGDSNTANPNYLQGFDIKTKELLFKRRIDIGGVNNNFKGDFQEAEGLDMYYDLETGRKALLIGVTIGPGNNRHHSIYSIGQRGVNQFLKNIAPQVSMTDSGGRVKPLPIQNPAYLSDITEVG
;
A
#
# COMPACT_ATOMS: atom_id res chain seq x y z
N HIS A 1 26.81 45.10 -7.98
CA HIS A 1 26.57 44.88 -6.53
C HIS A 1 25.20 44.26 -6.16
N SER A 2 24.21 44.18 -7.10
CA SER A 2 22.86 43.66 -6.75
C SER A 2 22.71 42.13 -6.93
N THR A 3 23.59 41.49 -7.68
CA THR A 3 23.48 40.03 -8.01
C THR A 3 24.00 39.13 -6.90
N THR A 4 24.88 39.62 -6.02
CA THR A 4 25.45 38.80 -4.93
C THR A 4 24.44 38.63 -3.79
N GLY A 5 23.69 39.69 -3.46
CA GLY A 5 22.64 39.65 -2.43
C GLY A 5 21.49 38.68 -2.77
N ALA A 6 21.03 38.73 -4.03
CA ALA A 6 19.96 37.80 -4.48
C ALA A 6 20.38 36.32 -4.47
N LYS A 7 21.65 36.02 -4.78
CA LYS A 7 22.17 34.64 -4.71
C LYS A 7 22.28 34.16 -3.26
N VAL A 8 22.65 35.02 -2.33
CA VAL A 8 22.73 34.68 -0.89
C VAL A 8 21.34 34.42 -0.33
N VAL A 9 20.35 35.25 -0.68
CA VAL A 9 18.95 35.05 -0.26
C VAL A 9 18.39 33.75 -0.86
N ALA A 10 18.61 33.49 -2.14
CA ALA A 10 18.14 32.26 -2.78
C ALA A 10 18.80 31.01 -2.17
N GLN A 11 20.08 31.09 -1.78
CA GLN A 11 20.77 29.98 -1.11
C GLN A 11 20.23 29.77 0.32
N HIS A 12 19.89 30.86 1.02
CA HIS A 12 19.25 30.78 2.34
C HIS A 12 17.84 30.18 2.25
N GLU A 13 17.03 30.60 1.27
CA GLU A 13 15.71 30.00 1.05
C GLU A 13 15.79 28.53 0.67
N TYR A 14 16.76 28.14 -0.17
CA TYR A 14 17.00 26.76 -0.54
C TYR A 14 17.39 25.90 0.69
N ASN A 15 18.33 26.40 1.49
CA ASN A 15 18.74 25.72 2.73
C ASN A 15 17.61 25.65 3.77
N TYR A 16 16.76 26.68 3.86
CA TYR A 16 15.58 26.67 4.73
C TYR A 16 14.55 25.62 4.29
N ARG A 17 14.31 25.48 2.99
CA ARG A 17 13.41 24.44 2.43
C ARG A 17 13.98 23.02 2.61
N LEU A 18 15.28 22.86 2.53
CA LEU A 18 15.91 21.55 2.81
C LEU A 18 15.80 21.17 4.29
N LEU A 19 15.99 22.12 5.20
CA LEU A 19 15.80 21.93 6.63
C LEU A 19 14.33 21.66 6.97
N ASP A 20 13.41 22.42 6.42
CA ASP A 20 11.96 22.26 6.63
C ASP A 20 11.45 20.92 6.07
N ASN A 21 11.92 20.50 4.91
CA ASN A 21 11.63 19.17 4.35
C ASN A 21 12.25 18.04 5.18
N GLY A 22 13.48 18.24 5.68
CA GLY A 22 14.14 17.27 6.56
C GLY A 22 13.44 17.13 7.90
N MET A 23 13.06 18.26 8.51
CA MET A 23 12.28 18.33 9.75
C MET A 23 10.89 17.73 9.58
N SER A 24 10.18 18.05 8.51
CA SER A 24 8.86 17.47 8.21
C SER A 24 8.92 15.97 7.97
N LYS A 25 10.00 15.48 7.35
CA LYS A 25 10.22 14.04 7.15
C LYS A 25 10.53 13.32 8.46
N LEU A 26 11.39 13.91 9.29
CA LEU A 26 11.68 13.43 10.64
C LEU A 26 10.45 13.46 11.55
N GLU A 27 9.65 14.52 11.50
CA GLU A 27 8.42 14.66 12.27
C GLU A 27 7.38 13.60 11.86
N LYS A 28 7.21 13.35 10.57
CA LYS A 28 6.34 12.26 10.07
C LYS A 28 6.85 10.88 10.49
N MET A 29 8.16 10.64 10.44
CA MET A 29 8.78 9.39 10.92
C MET A 29 8.62 9.25 12.44
N PHE A 30 8.72 10.35 13.19
CA PHE A 30 8.53 10.37 14.65
C PHE A 30 7.07 10.13 15.03
N ILE A 31 6.10 10.75 14.33
CA ILE A 31 4.66 10.54 14.55
C ILE A 31 4.28 9.11 14.20
N TYR A 32 4.84 8.55 13.12
CA TYR A 32 4.65 7.16 12.75
C TYR A 32 5.20 6.21 13.81
N HIS A 33 6.38 6.52 14.35
CA HIS A 33 7.03 5.75 15.39
C HIS A 33 6.32 5.85 16.76
N GLN A 34 5.77 7.02 17.11
CA GLN A 34 5.00 7.22 18.36
C GLN A 34 3.63 6.51 18.37
N LYS A 35 3.06 6.18 17.22
CA LYS A 35 1.80 5.43 17.13
C LYS A 35 1.96 3.95 17.44
N GLU A 36 3.18 3.41 17.44
CA GLU A 36 3.48 2.05 17.85
C GLU A 36 3.86 2.04 19.33
N GLU A 37 2.88 2.03 20.22
CA GLU A 37 3.02 2.16 21.69
C GLU A 37 4.00 1.16 22.34
N ILE A 38 4.37 0.06 21.70
CA ILE A 38 5.21 -1.00 22.28
C ILE A 38 6.72 -0.72 22.09
N TYR A 39 7.10 0.10 21.10
CA TYR A 39 8.52 0.32 20.73
C TYR A 39 8.91 1.78 20.48
N ALA A 40 8.01 2.72 20.71
CA ALA A 40 8.30 4.13 20.52
C ALA A 40 9.21 4.66 21.62
N HIS A 41 10.44 4.96 21.25
CA HIS A 41 11.32 5.71 22.14
C HIS A 41 10.95 7.20 22.03
N SER A 42 10.59 7.82 23.16
CA SER A 42 10.45 9.27 23.19
C SER A 42 11.83 9.92 22.95
N ALA A 43 11.85 11.16 22.46
CA ALA A 43 13.08 11.92 22.29
C ALA A 43 13.92 11.99 23.58
N LYS A 44 13.27 11.84 24.74
CA LYS A 44 13.89 11.68 26.07
C LYS A 44 14.66 10.39 26.25
N GLN A 45 14.27 9.32 25.57
CA GLN A 45 14.88 8.00 25.71
C GLN A 45 16.06 7.78 24.74
N ILE A 46 16.10 8.54 23.64
CA ILE A 46 17.21 8.49 22.69
C ILE A 46 18.35 9.33 23.23
N LYS A 47 19.45 8.69 23.60
CA LYS A 47 20.64 9.39 24.11
C LYS A 47 21.59 9.76 22.99
N TYR A 48 22.05 10.99 23.01
CA TYR A 48 23.14 11.48 22.18
C TYR A 48 24.24 12.03 23.12
N LEU A 49 25.40 11.38 23.12
CA LEU A 49 26.45 11.61 24.09
C LEU A 49 25.94 11.34 25.52
N ASN A 50 25.86 12.34 26.38
CA ASN A 50 25.39 12.23 27.75
C ASN A 50 23.96 12.74 27.96
N ASP A 51 23.36 13.38 26.94
CA ASP A 51 22.06 14.05 27.00
C ASP A 51 21.03 13.35 26.09
N SER A 52 19.74 13.60 26.29
CA SER A 52 18.71 13.13 25.39
C SER A 52 18.63 14.00 24.12
N VAL A 53 18.09 13.43 23.04
CA VAL A 53 17.80 14.19 21.81
C VAL A 53 16.86 15.37 22.09
N GLU A 54 15.93 15.22 23.05
CA GLU A 54 15.01 16.28 23.47
C GLU A 54 15.76 17.45 24.14
N ASP A 55 16.70 17.14 25.03
CA ASP A 55 17.50 18.17 25.69
C ASP A 55 18.34 18.94 24.67
N TYR A 56 18.89 18.24 23.70
CA TYR A 56 19.68 18.86 22.63
C TYR A 56 18.84 19.72 21.69
N LEU A 57 17.64 19.29 21.32
CA LEU A 57 16.70 20.08 20.51
C LEU A 57 16.19 21.29 21.28
N THR A 58 15.94 21.16 22.58
CA THR A 58 15.55 22.27 23.47
C THR A 58 16.66 23.29 23.56
N TYR A 59 17.91 22.83 23.72
CA TYR A 59 19.09 23.68 23.70
C TYR A 59 19.25 24.44 22.37
N LEU A 60 19.12 23.77 21.22
CA LEU A 60 19.17 24.40 19.90
C LEU A 60 18.04 25.44 19.72
N ASN A 61 16.82 25.13 20.12
CA ASN A 61 15.69 26.07 20.08
C ASN A 61 15.94 27.28 20.96
N GLY A 62 16.49 27.09 22.15
CA GLY A 62 16.89 28.19 23.03
C GLY A 62 17.93 29.10 22.39
N ARG A 63 18.93 28.54 21.71
CA ARG A 63 19.94 29.31 20.97
C ARG A 63 19.36 30.08 19.80
N PHE A 64 18.49 29.48 19.01
CA PHE A 64 17.80 30.17 17.90
C PHE A 64 16.92 31.32 18.40
N SER A 65 16.19 31.11 19.51
CA SER A 65 15.36 32.13 20.10
C SER A 65 16.21 33.31 20.60
N ASN A 66 17.36 33.05 21.19
CA ASN A 66 18.29 34.10 21.64
C ASN A 66 18.98 34.85 20.49
N MET A 67 19.16 34.20 19.32
CA MET A 67 19.68 34.88 18.11
C MET A 67 18.69 35.81 17.43
N ILE A 68 17.38 35.61 17.64
CA ILE A 68 16.32 36.37 16.97
C ILE A 68 15.89 37.59 17.82
N ILE A 69 16.16 37.60 19.12
CA ILE A 69 15.76 38.67 20.02
C ILE A 69 16.92 39.69 20.19
N GLY A 70 17.30 40.34 19.10
CA GLY A 70 18.12 41.53 19.16
C GLY A 70 17.28 42.74 19.59
N HIS A 71 17.11 42.96 20.87
CA HIS A 71 16.53 44.19 21.36
C HIS A 71 17.48 44.84 22.38
N ASN A 72 18.09 45.97 21.97
CA ASN A 72 18.87 46.88 22.80
C ASN A 72 20.23 46.42 23.34
N GLY A 73 21.01 45.67 22.54
CA GLY A 73 22.42 45.40 22.85
C GLY A 73 23.31 46.64 22.63
N ASP A 74 24.43 46.72 23.36
CA ASP A 74 25.44 47.76 23.24
C ASP A 74 26.35 47.62 21.98
N GLY A 75 25.88 46.91 20.97
CA GLY A 75 26.41 46.71 19.62
C GLY A 75 27.79 46.07 19.55
N ILE A 76 28.80 46.59 20.21
CA ILE A 76 30.19 46.07 20.15
C ILE A 76 30.40 44.85 21.06
N ASN A 77 29.81 44.86 22.24
CA ASN A 77 29.90 43.74 23.17
C ASN A 77 28.99 42.59 22.73
N GLU A 78 27.82 42.90 22.17
CA GLU A 78 26.93 41.91 21.59
C GLU A 78 27.58 41.14 20.45
N VAL A 79 28.32 41.78 19.56
CA VAL A 79 29.08 41.11 18.49
C VAL A 79 30.26 40.30 19.05
N LYS A 80 30.84 40.74 20.16
CA LYS A 80 31.91 40.01 20.85
C LYS A 80 31.37 38.76 21.53
N ASP A 81 30.28 38.90 22.26
CA ASP A 81 29.61 37.76 22.94
C ASP A 81 29.03 36.78 21.90
N ALA A 82 28.56 37.30 20.76
CA ALA A 82 28.12 36.49 19.66
C ALA A 82 29.23 35.65 18.99
N ARG A 83 30.50 35.90 19.25
CA ARG A 83 31.63 35.08 18.74
C ARG A 83 32.02 33.94 19.67
N VAL A 84 31.56 33.93 20.91
CA VAL A 84 31.82 32.86 21.86
C VAL A 84 30.84 31.72 21.62
N ASP A 85 31.34 30.52 21.38
CA ASP A 85 30.49 29.32 21.23
C ASP A 85 30.04 28.73 22.58
N ASN A 86 29.26 27.66 22.54
CA ASN A 86 28.74 27.01 23.75
C ASN A 86 29.82 26.28 24.58
N THR A 87 31.02 26.11 24.05
CA THR A 87 32.16 25.56 24.79
C THR A 87 32.98 26.62 25.46
N GLY A 88 32.64 27.93 25.23
CA GLY A 88 33.37 29.08 25.73
C GLY A 88 34.55 29.51 24.83
N TYR A 89 34.64 28.91 23.62
CA TYR A 89 35.69 29.29 22.67
C TYR A 89 35.33 30.57 21.92
N ASP A 90 36.22 31.58 21.94
CA ASP A 90 36.07 32.84 21.24
C ASP A 90 36.62 32.73 19.82
N HIS A 91 35.73 32.75 18.85
CA HIS A 91 36.07 32.72 17.42
C HIS A 91 36.57 34.10 16.96
N LYS A 92 37.52 34.12 16.03
CA LYS A 92 38.11 35.41 15.55
C LYS A 92 37.08 36.33 14.93
N THR A 93 36.09 35.75 14.26
CA THR A 93 34.98 36.53 13.65
C THR A 93 33.66 35.81 13.89
N LEU A 94 32.54 36.56 13.79
CA LEU A 94 31.20 35.97 13.79
C LEU A 94 31.01 34.95 12.62
N GLN A 95 31.67 35.24 11.48
CA GLN A 95 31.64 34.35 10.33
C GLN A 95 32.30 32.99 10.65
N ASP A 96 33.45 33.00 11.33
CA ASP A 96 34.16 31.78 11.75
C ASP A 96 33.27 30.97 12.71
N ARG A 97 32.61 31.60 13.65
CA ARG A 97 31.67 30.97 14.55
C ARG A 97 30.50 30.34 13.80
N LEU A 98 29.82 31.10 12.95
CA LEU A 98 28.68 30.63 12.17
C LEU A 98 29.09 29.41 11.26
N TYR A 99 30.29 29.48 10.70
CA TYR A 99 30.83 28.36 9.91
C TYR A 99 31.10 27.13 10.79
N HIS A 100 31.66 27.31 11.97
CA HIS A 100 31.90 26.23 12.93
C HIS A 100 30.57 25.62 13.39
N ASP A 101 29.59 26.44 13.80
CA ASP A 101 28.27 25.98 14.22
C ASP A 101 27.56 25.23 13.08
N TYR A 102 27.66 25.72 11.84
CA TYR A 102 27.08 25.07 10.66
C TYR A 102 27.74 23.71 10.38
N SER A 103 29.06 23.64 10.38
CA SER A 103 29.78 22.40 10.15
C SER A 103 29.51 21.35 11.23
N THR A 104 29.36 21.77 12.46
CA THR A 104 28.99 20.94 13.60
C THR A 104 27.57 20.40 13.45
N LEU A 105 26.63 21.27 13.02
CA LEU A 105 25.25 20.89 12.75
C LEU A 105 25.10 19.91 11.57
N ASP A 106 25.85 20.15 10.48
CA ASP A 106 25.89 19.25 9.31
C ASP A 106 26.48 17.87 9.68
N ALA A 107 27.57 17.87 10.45
CA ALA A 107 28.16 16.63 10.96
C ALA A 107 27.20 15.87 11.89
N PHE A 108 26.43 16.59 12.71
CA PHE A 108 25.40 16.00 13.57
C PHE A 108 24.24 15.45 12.73
N ALA A 109 23.72 16.21 11.77
CA ALA A 109 22.64 15.76 10.88
C ALA A 109 23.02 14.47 10.14
N LYS A 110 24.25 14.39 9.61
CA LYS A 110 24.79 13.18 8.97
C LYS A 110 24.90 11.99 9.92
N LYS A 111 25.28 12.23 11.18
CA LYS A 111 25.32 11.15 12.20
C LYS A 111 23.93 10.66 12.57
N VAL A 112 22.95 11.56 12.69
CA VAL A 112 21.55 11.19 12.95
C VAL A 112 20.98 10.42 11.75
N GLU A 113 21.19 10.89 10.53
CA GLU A 113 20.79 10.20 9.31
C GLU A 113 21.36 8.78 9.25
N LYS A 114 22.65 8.64 9.52
CA LYS A 114 23.30 7.33 9.57
C LYS A 114 22.74 6.43 10.68
N ALA A 115 22.53 6.98 11.89
CA ALA A 115 21.98 6.20 13.00
C ALA A 115 20.52 5.77 12.73
N VAL A 116 19.71 6.64 12.11
CA VAL A 116 18.36 6.32 11.66
C VAL A 116 18.38 5.23 10.59
N ASP A 117 19.29 5.33 9.60
CA ASP A 117 19.45 4.31 8.57
C ASP A 117 19.92 2.96 9.13
N GLU A 118 20.85 2.97 10.08
CA GLU A 118 21.33 1.75 10.74
C GLU A 118 20.23 1.13 11.60
N HIS A 119 19.51 1.91 12.37
CA HIS A 119 18.38 1.44 13.16
C HIS A 119 17.22 0.96 12.28
N TYR A 120 16.93 1.66 11.17
CA TYR A 120 15.94 1.22 10.19
C TYR A 120 16.34 -0.10 9.53
N LYS A 121 17.62 -0.29 9.19
CA LYS A 121 18.13 -1.56 8.66
C LYS A 121 18.04 -2.68 9.68
N GLU A 122 18.38 -2.42 10.94
CA GLU A 122 18.27 -3.38 12.04
C GLU A 122 16.80 -3.74 12.32
N TYR A 123 15.91 -2.76 12.33
CA TYR A 123 14.48 -2.91 12.46
C TYR A 123 13.89 -3.74 11.30
N GLN A 124 14.29 -3.47 10.06
CA GLN A 124 13.90 -4.23 8.87
C GLN A 124 14.43 -5.67 8.91
N ALA A 125 15.63 -5.88 9.45
CA ALA A 125 16.28 -7.18 9.45
C ALA A 125 15.66 -8.18 10.45
N THR A 126 15.01 -7.71 11.52
CA THR A 126 14.60 -8.59 12.63
C THR A 126 13.13 -9.00 12.63
N GLU A 127 12.17 -8.07 12.57
CA GLU A 127 10.75 -8.43 12.75
C GLU A 127 9.79 -7.74 11.78
N TYR A 128 10.20 -6.64 11.17
CA TYR A 128 9.33 -5.74 10.39
C TYR A 128 9.68 -5.68 8.91
N ARG A 129 10.48 -6.62 8.46
CA ARG A 129 10.89 -6.70 7.06
C ARG A 129 9.67 -6.83 6.16
N PHE A 130 9.52 -5.88 5.24
CA PHE A 130 8.58 -5.93 4.14
C PHE A 130 9.35 -5.71 2.84
N GLU A 131 9.71 -6.81 2.19
CA GLU A 131 10.49 -6.78 0.94
C GLU A 131 9.90 -7.73 -0.10
N PRO A 132 8.85 -7.31 -0.83
CA PRO A 132 8.21 -8.14 -1.85
C PRO A 132 9.16 -8.66 -2.93
N LYS A 133 10.29 -7.97 -3.12
CA LYS A 133 11.33 -8.38 -4.06
C LYS A 133 12.01 -9.69 -3.69
N GLU A 134 12.23 -9.97 -2.39
CA GLU A 134 13.09 -11.06 -1.92
C GLU A 134 12.38 -12.03 -0.97
N GLN A 135 11.41 -11.55 -0.21
CA GLN A 135 10.74 -12.31 0.83
C GLN A 135 9.83 -13.38 0.22
N GLU A 136 9.93 -14.62 0.70
CA GLU A 136 9.10 -15.72 0.21
C GLU A 136 7.65 -15.59 0.71
N PRO A 137 6.65 -15.85 -0.17
CA PRO A 137 5.25 -15.84 0.24
C PRO A 137 4.94 -16.97 1.21
N GLU A 138 4.26 -16.64 2.30
CA GLU A 138 3.76 -17.61 3.27
C GLU A 138 2.29 -17.93 3.02
N PHE A 139 1.92 -19.20 3.10
CA PHE A 139 0.52 -19.63 3.02
C PHE A 139 -0.30 -19.07 4.20
N ILE A 140 -1.47 -18.50 3.91
CA ILE A 140 -2.39 -17.96 4.91
C ILE A 140 -3.62 -18.84 5.05
N THR A 141 -4.41 -19.02 3.98
CA THR A 141 -5.68 -19.75 4.02
C THR A 141 -6.10 -20.21 2.64
N ASP A 142 -6.92 -21.27 2.62
CA ASP A 142 -7.70 -21.68 1.45
C ASP A 142 -9.11 -21.08 1.54
N LEU A 143 -9.62 -20.65 0.39
CA LEU A 143 -10.95 -20.09 0.26
C LEU A 143 -11.92 -21.15 -0.27
N SER A 144 -13.09 -21.26 0.36
CA SER A 144 -14.17 -22.17 -0.04
C SER A 144 -15.39 -21.37 -0.52
N PRO A 145 -15.35 -20.80 -1.73
CA PRO A 145 -16.42 -19.98 -2.26
C PRO A 145 -17.65 -20.82 -2.64
N TYR A 146 -18.72 -20.13 -3.03
CA TYR A 146 -19.96 -20.79 -3.46
C TYR A 146 -19.82 -21.68 -4.70
N THR A 147 -18.85 -21.40 -5.56
CA THR A 147 -18.66 -22.15 -6.83
C THR A 147 -17.19 -22.51 -7.04
N ASN A 148 -16.93 -23.49 -7.92
CA ASN A 148 -15.57 -23.87 -8.35
C ASN A 148 -15.05 -23.02 -9.53
N ALA A 149 -15.69 -21.90 -9.85
CA ALA A 149 -15.15 -20.97 -10.85
C ALA A 149 -13.82 -20.37 -10.37
N VAL A 150 -12.95 -20.03 -11.30
CA VAL A 150 -11.66 -19.40 -10.97
C VAL A 150 -11.89 -18.10 -10.18
N MET A 151 -11.12 -17.90 -9.12
CA MET A 151 -11.02 -16.60 -8.45
C MET A 151 -10.50 -15.57 -9.44
N GLN A 152 -10.97 -14.34 -9.37
CA GLN A 152 -10.49 -13.26 -10.24
C GLN A 152 -9.83 -12.13 -9.46
N SER A 153 -10.25 -11.94 -8.24
CA SER A 153 -9.63 -11.03 -7.28
C SER A 153 -10.18 -11.28 -5.88
N PHE A 154 -9.53 -10.71 -4.90
CA PHE A 154 -10.00 -10.69 -3.52
C PHE A 154 -9.56 -9.40 -2.83
N TRP A 155 -10.20 -9.14 -1.70
CA TRP A 155 -9.85 -8.08 -0.77
C TRP A 155 -10.14 -8.54 0.65
N VAL A 156 -9.25 -8.24 1.59
CA VAL A 156 -9.45 -8.54 3.00
C VAL A 156 -9.79 -7.25 3.73
N ASP A 157 -11.00 -7.17 4.25
CA ASP A 157 -11.44 -6.01 5.01
C ASP A 157 -10.61 -5.84 6.28
N PRO A 158 -9.86 -4.76 6.44
CA PRO A 158 -9.02 -4.57 7.62
C PRO A 158 -9.82 -4.33 8.91
N ARG A 159 -11.11 -3.94 8.81
CA ARG A 159 -11.99 -3.71 9.97
C ARG A 159 -12.64 -5.00 10.45
N THR A 160 -13.26 -5.74 9.55
CA THR A 160 -14.06 -6.94 9.88
C THR A 160 -13.34 -8.25 9.65
N LYS A 161 -12.18 -8.22 8.94
CA LYS A 161 -11.42 -9.40 8.47
C LYS A 161 -12.20 -10.29 7.49
N ILE A 162 -13.37 -9.85 7.05
CA ILE A 162 -14.15 -10.53 6.00
C ILE A 162 -13.36 -10.48 4.69
N ILE A 163 -13.34 -11.60 3.98
CA ILE A 163 -12.70 -11.70 2.67
C ILE A 163 -13.79 -11.53 1.61
N TYR A 164 -13.62 -10.56 0.74
CA TYR A 164 -14.44 -10.36 -0.45
C TYR A 164 -13.71 -10.97 -1.64
N MET A 165 -14.33 -11.95 -2.30
CA MET A 165 -13.73 -12.69 -3.39
C MET A 165 -14.61 -12.63 -4.64
N THR A 166 -14.03 -12.31 -5.78
CA THR A 166 -14.73 -12.30 -7.06
C THR A 166 -14.46 -13.55 -7.88
N GLN A 167 -15.46 -14.01 -8.62
CA GLN A 167 -15.38 -15.14 -9.54
C GLN A 167 -16.18 -14.83 -10.81
N ALA A 168 -15.60 -15.02 -11.99
CA ALA A 168 -16.30 -14.85 -13.25
C ALA A 168 -17.49 -15.83 -13.37
N ARG A 169 -18.58 -15.37 -13.98
CA ARG A 169 -19.80 -16.16 -14.22
C ARG A 169 -20.24 -16.05 -15.68
N PRO A 170 -20.87 -17.13 -16.24
CA PRO A 170 -21.46 -17.05 -17.56
C PRO A 170 -22.38 -15.84 -17.74
N GLY A 171 -22.45 -15.29 -18.95
CA GLY A 171 -23.28 -14.12 -19.27
C GLY A 171 -22.63 -12.78 -18.93
N ASN A 172 -21.30 -12.73 -18.87
CA ASN A 172 -20.53 -11.53 -18.54
C ASN A 172 -20.84 -10.94 -17.15
N HIS A 173 -21.04 -11.85 -16.18
CA HIS A 173 -21.32 -11.54 -14.79
C HIS A 173 -20.15 -11.92 -13.90
N TYR A 174 -20.09 -11.36 -12.69
CA TYR A 174 -19.23 -11.93 -11.66
C TYR A 174 -20.00 -12.12 -10.34
N MET A 175 -19.55 -13.10 -9.59
CA MET A 175 -20.01 -13.37 -8.23
C MET A 175 -19.04 -12.70 -7.26
N LEU A 176 -19.56 -11.90 -6.34
CA LEU A 176 -18.84 -11.36 -5.21
C LEU A 176 -19.26 -12.12 -3.96
N SER A 177 -18.41 -13.00 -3.47
CA SER A 177 -18.64 -13.79 -2.26
C SER A 177 -18.00 -13.11 -1.06
N ARG A 178 -18.71 -13.10 0.07
CA ARG A 178 -18.10 -12.84 1.38
C ARG A 178 -17.71 -14.17 2.02
N LEU A 179 -16.51 -14.18 2.60
CA LEU A 179 -15.98 -15.35 3.30
C LEU A 179 -15.43 -14.91 4.65
N LYS A 180 -15.50 -15.80 5.64
CA LYS A 180 -14.86 -15.60 6.93
C LYS A 180 -13.34 -15.58 6.78
N PRO A 181 -12.58 -15.10 7.78
CA PRO A 181 -11.11 -15.14 7.74
C PRO A 181 -10.51 -16.52 7.49
N ASN A 182 -11.21 -17.59 7.91
CA ASN A 182 -10.82 -18.99 7.66
C ASN A 182 -11.24 -19.52 6.28
N GLY A 183 -11.65 -18.65 5.37
CA GLY A 183 -12.05 -19.01 4.01
C GLY A 183 -13.46 -19.60 3.87
N GLN A 184 -14.23 -19.78 4.94
CA GLN A 184 -15.59 -20.33 4.85
C GLN A 184 -16.57 -19.34 4.24
N PHE A 185 -17.42 -19.82 3.35
CA PHE A 185 -18.47 -19.04 2.72
C PHE A 185 -19.50 -18.48 3.72
N ILE A 186 -19.87 -17.23 3.54
CA ILE A 186 -20.94 -16.54 4.28
C ILE A 186 -22.15 -16.35 3.36
N ASP A 187 -22.01 -15.50 2.35
CA ASP A 187 -23.06 -15.15 1.39
C ASP A 187 -22.46 -14.58 0.09
N ARG A 188 -23.32 -14.11 -0.81
CA ARG A 188 -22.91 -13.66 -2.14
C ARG A 188 -23.78 -12.56 -2.72
N LEU A 189 -23.19 -11.81 -3.64
CA LEU A 189 -23.85 -10.89 -4.54
C LEU A 189 -23.50 -11.25 -5.99
N LEU A 190 -24.48 -11.40 -6.88
CA LEU A 190 -24.25 -11.50 -8.31
C LEU A 190 -24.29 -10.11 -8.93
N VAL A 191 -23.18 -9.67 -9.50
CA VAL A 191 -23.08 -8.41 -10.25
C VAL A 191 -23.27 -8.70 -11.74
N LYS A 192 -24.42 -8.31 -12.26
CA LYS A 192 -24.78 -8.54 -13.67
C LYS A 192 -24.00 -7.58 -14.57
N ASN A 193 -23.57 -8.09 -15.72
CA ASN A 193 -22.75 -7.36 -16.71
C ASN A 193 -21.49 -6.70 -16.11
N GLY A 194 -20.95 -7.28 -15.06
CA GLY A 194 -19.72 -6.81 -14.39
C GLY A 194 -18.43 -7.36 -14.96
N GLY A 195 -18.49 -8.11 -16.05
CA GLY A 195 -17.30 -8.76 -16.63
C GLY A 195 -16.77 -9.86 -15.72
N HIS A 196 -15.45 -9.93 -15.61
CA HIS A 196 -14.75 -10.91 -14.76
C HIS A 196 -14.68 -10.47 -13.29
N GLY A 197 -14.89 -9.19 -12.97
CA GLY A 197 -14.71 -8.67 -11.61
C GLY A 197 -13.24 -8.66 -11.17
N THR A 198 -12.33 -8.43 -12.10
CA THR A 198 -10.88 -8.59 -11.90
C THR A 198 -10.29 -7.67 -10.84
N HIS A 199 -10.83 -6.48 -10.62
CA HIS A 199 -10.38 -5.57 -9.56
C HIS A 199 -11.52 -4.65 -9.17
N ASN A 200 -11.80 -4.64 -7.88
CA ASN A 200 -12.75 -3.73 -7.27
C ASN A 200 -12.02 -2.93 -6.18
N ALA A 201 -12.28 -1.62 -6.10
CA ALA A 201 -11.81 -0.85 -4.96
C ALA A 201 -12.86 -0.94 -3.83
N TYR A 202 -12.38 -1.10 -2.61
CA TYR A 202 -13.20 -1.17 -1.41
C TYR A 202 -12.82 0.00 -0.51
N ARG A 203 -13.77 0.89 -0.25
CA ARG A 203 -13.51 2.11 0.49
C ARG A 203 -14.61 2.40 1.50
N TYR A 204 -14.22 2.64 2.73
CA TYR A 204 -15.13 3.17 3.73
C TYR A 204 -15.32 4.69 3.57
N ILE A 205 -16.55 5.12 3.47
CA ILE A 205 -16.96 6.52 3.57
C ILE A 205 -17.78 6.64 4.84
N GLY A 206 -17.20 7.19 5.89
CA GLY A 206 -17.72 7.05 7.24
C GLY A 206 -17.69 5.59 7.69
N ASN A 207 -18.86 5.04 8.04
CA ASN A 207 -19.01 3.63 8.44
C ASN A 207 -19.52 2.74 7.31
N GLU A 208 -19.77 3.27 6.12
CA GLU A 208 -20.32 2.55 5.00
C GLU A 208 -19.24 2.07 4.05
N LEU A 209 -19.23 0.76 3.75
CA LEU A 209 -18.35 0.17 2.76
C LEU A 209 -18.91 0.35 1.36
N TRP A 210 -18.18 1.07 0.51
CA TRP A 210 -18.47 1.26 -0.90
C TRP A 210 -17.53 0.42 -1.76
N ILE A 211 -18.12 -0.27 -2.74
CA ILE A 211 -17.43 -1.10 -3.72
C ILE A 211 -17.45 -0.37 -5.05
N TYR A 212 -16.28 -0.11 -5.62
CA TYR A 212 -16.12 0.53 -6.92
C TYR A 212 -15.78 -0.53 -7.95
N SER A 213 -16.53 -0.61 -9.03
CA SER A 213 -16.44 -1.69 -10.01
C SER A 213 -16.71 -1.20 -11.44
N ALA A 214 -16.15 -1.95 -12.41
CA ALA A 214 -16.54 -1.85 -13.81
C ALA A 214 -17.81 -2.67 -14.05
N VAL A 215 -18.76 -2.12 -14.81
CA VAL A 215 -19.94 -2.85 -15.30
C VAL A 215 -20.29 -2.36 -16.71
N LEU A 216 -21.14 -3.09 -17.41
CA LEU A 216 -21.74 -2.63 -18.67
C LEU A 216 -23.21 -2.23 -18.46
N ASP A 217 -23.64 -1.18 -19.14
CA ASP A 217 -25.07 -0.85 -19.24
C ASP A 217 -25.81 -1.79 -20.21
N ALA A 218 -27.10 -1.58 -20.37
CA ALA A 218 -27.96 -2.38 -21.26
C ALA A 218 -27.53 -2.31 -22.76
N ASN A 219 -26.74 -1.31 -23.13
CA ASN A 219 -26.24 -1.13 -24.49
C ASN A 219 -24.77 -1.61 -24.63
N ASN A 220 -24.24 -2.32 -23.62
CA ASN A 220 -22.84 -2.76 -23.54
C ASN A 220 -21.80 -1.62 -23.48
N ASN A 221 -22.18 -0.43 -23.02
CA ASN A 221 -21.23 0.64 -22.79
C ASN A 221 -20.57 0.46 -21.41
N ASN A 222 -19.27 0.73 -21.34
CA ASN A 222 -18.53 0.71 -20.08
C ASN A 222 -19.09 1.75 -19.10
N LYS A 223 -19.22 1.32 -17.86
CA LYS A 223 -19.57 2.15 -16.70
C LYS A 223 -18.60 1.87 -15.57
N PHE A 224 -18.13 2.91 -14.92
CA PHE A 224 -17.43 2.80 -13.66
C PHE A 224 -18.34 3.31 -12.56
N VAL A 225 -18.70 2.43 -11.65
CA VAL A 225 -19.76 2.65 -10.66
C VAL A 225 -19.28 2.35 -9.25
N ARG A 226 -20.04 2.83 -8.26
CA ARG A 226 -19.93 2.37 -6.87
C ARG A 226 -21.28 1.92 -6.35
N PHE A 227 -21.27 0.94 -5.46
CA PHE A 227 -22.45 0.41 -4.78
C PHE A 227 -22.08 -0.15 -3.41
N GLN A 228 -23.07 -0.37 -2.56
CA GLN A 228 -22.89 -1.06 -1.29
C GLN A 228 -23.17 -2.56 -1.44
N TYR A 229 -22.46 -3.38 -0.65
CA TYR A 229 -22.71 -4.82 -0.64
C TYR A 229 -24.13 -5.14 -0.14
N ARG A 230 -24.77 -6.05 -0.81
CA ARG A 230 -26.01 -6.72 -0.37
C ARG A 230 -26.04 -8.14 -0.91
N THR A 231 -26.86 -9.01 -0.32
CA THR A 231 -27.09 -10.36 -0.88
C THR A 231 -28.02 -10.31 -2.08
N GLY A 232 -27.90 -11.31 -2.98
CA GLY A 232 -28.77 -11.44 -4.14
C GLY A 232 -28.13 -11.02 -5.45
N GLU A 233 -28.77 -10.12 -6.17
CA GLU A 233 -28.32 -9.67 -7.50
C GLU A 233 -28.38 -8.14 -7.60
N ILE A 234 -27.45 -7.57 -8.36
CA ILE A 234 -27.43 -6.14 -8.69
C ILE A 234 -27.10 -5.97 -10.18
N THR A 235 -27.70 -4.97 -10.81
CA THR A 235 -27.45 -4.59 -12.20
C THR A 235 -27.28 -3.08 -12.30
N TYR A 236 -26.60 -2.61 -13.35
CA TYR A 236 -26.48 -1.18 -13.60
C TYR A 236 -27.86 -0.49 -13.62
N GLY A 237 -27.99 0.59 -12.87
CA GLY A 237 -29.23 1.34 -12.67
C GLY A 237 -29.37 1.84 -11.24
N ASN A 238 -30.57 1.70 -10.65
CA ASN A 238 -30.99 2.42 -9.44
C ASN A 238 -30.12 2.22 -8.18
N GLU A 239 -29.39 1.12 -8.08
CA GLU A 239 -28.56 0.79 -6.89
C GLU A 239 -27.07 1.03 -7.11
N MET A 240 -26.68 1.44 -8.32
CA MET A 240 -25.30 1.76 -8.66
C MET A 240 -25.19 3.26 -9.00
N GLN A 241 -24.19 3.90 -8.46
CA GLN A 241 -23.88 5.30 -8.69
C GLN A 241 -22.70 5.42 -9.66
N ASP A 242 -22.88 6.14 -10.77
CA ASP A 242 -21.77 6.47 -11.68
C ASP A 242 -20.71 7.29 -10.96
N VAL A 243 -19.43 6.92 -11.18
CA VAL A 243 -18.29 7.62 -10.65
C VAL A 243 -17.57 8.34 -11.80
N MET A 244 -17.63 9.66 -11.83
CA MET A 244 -17.01 10.51 -12.85
C MET A 244 -17.24 9.99 -14.28
N PRO A 245 -18.49 9.87 -14.75
CA PRO A 245 -18.83 9.17 -16.00
C PRO A 245 -18.15 9.74 -17.23
N ASN A 246 -17.90 11.05 -17.28
CA ASN A 246 -17.22 11.72 -18.39
C ASN A 246 -15.73 11.32 -18.50
N ILE A 247 -15.16 10.74 -17.45
CA ILE A 247 -13.74 10.35 -17.39
C ILE A 247 -13.58 8.84 -17.53
N PHE A 248 -14.42 8.04 -16.85
CA PHE A 248 -14.17 6.60 -16.70
C PHE A 248 -15.03 5.73 -17.62
N ASN A 249 -16.10 6.27 -18.23
CA ASN A 249 -16.99 5.46 -19.08
C ASN A 249 -16.52 5.32 -20.53
N ASP A 250 -15.38 5.92 -20.92
CA ASP A 250 -14.85 5.86 -22.29
C ASP A 250 -14.20 4.51 -22.65
N ARG A 251 -13.80 3.74 -21.61
CA ARG A 251 -13.10 2.45 -21.73
C ARG A 251 -13.28 1.61 -20.47
N TYR A 252 -12.89 0.32 -20.56
CA TYR A 252 -12.85 -0.51 -19.36
C TYR A 252 -11.90 0.08 -18.31
N THR A 253 -12.44 0.30 -17.12
CA THR A 253 -11.72 0.91 -15.99
C THR A 253 -11.99 0.10 -14.73
N SER A 254 -10.94 -0.45 -14.12
CA SER A 254 -10.98 -1.07 -12.79
C SER A 254 -10.14 -0.26 -11.81
N ALA A 255 -10.36 -0.42 -10.53
CA ALA A 255 -9.65 0.35 -9.51
C ALA A 255 -9.34 -0.47 -8.27
N ILE A 256 -8.34 0.01 -7.52
CA ILE A 256 -8.05 -0.39 -6.14
C ILE A 256 -7.96 0.88 -5.28
N TYR A 257 -8.03 0.73 -3.97
CA TYR A 257 -7.95 1.83 -3.02
C TYR A 257 -6.82 1.59 -2.00
N ASN A 258 -5.97 2.59 -1.84
CA ASN A 258 -4.97 2.64 -0.76
C ASN A 258 -5.51 3.51 0.38
N PRO A 259 -5.84 2.93 1.54
CA PRO A 259 -6.42 3.66 2.67
C PRO A 259 -5.40 4.53 3.42
N VAL A 260 -4.12 4.20 3.36
CA VAL A 260 -3.07 4.93 4.09
C VAL A 260 -2.76 6.26 3.43
N GLU A 261 -2.67 6.28 2.10
CA GLU A 261 -2.40 7.48 1.32
C GLU A 261 -3.68 8.15 0.81
N ASN A 262 -4.85 7.54 1.04
CA ASN A 262 -6.15 7.97 0.53
C ASN A 262 -6.16 8.17 -1.01
N LEU A 263 -5.61 7.16 -1.72
CA LEU A 263 -5.47 7.18 -3.16
C LEU A 263 -6.34 6.10 -3.83
N MET A 264 -6.92 6.46 -4.97
CA MET A 264 -7.52 5.53 -5.92
C MET A 264 -6.55 5.29 -7.07
N ILE A 265 -6.27 4.04 -7.36
CA ILE A 265 -5.39 3.62 -8.45
C ILE A 265 -6.25 2.93 -9.50
N PHE A 266 -6.33 3.53 -10.67
CA PHE A 266 -7.15 3.07 -11.79
C PHE A 266 -6.29 2.36 -12.81
N ARG A 267 -6.64 1.11 -13.15
CA ARG A 267 -6.16 0.43 -14.34
C ARG A 267 -7.17 0.68 -15.46
N ARG A 268 -6.71 1.20 -16.58
CA ARG A 268 -7.53 1.52 -17.75
C ARG A 268 -6.98 0.84 -18.98
N GLU A 269 -7.85 0.22 -19.78
CA GLU A 269 -7.42 -0.48 -21.00
C GLU A 269 -7.30 0.48 -22.18
N TYR A 270 -6.23 0.37 -22.94
CA TYR A 270 -6.11 1.04 -24.22
C TYR A 270 -7.06 0.42 -25.25
N LYS A 271 -7.73 1.26 -26.05
CA LYS A 271 -8.50 0.81 -27.21
C LYS A 271 -7.56 0.11 -28.20
N ALA A 272 -8.08 -0.84 -28.97
CA ALA A 272 -7.26 -1.61 -29.92
C ALA A 272 -6.41 -0.73 -30.84
N SER A 273 -6.95 0.40 -31.29
CA SER A 273 -6.24 1.39 -32.13
C SER A 273 -5.10 2.13 -31.41
N GLU A 274 -5.10 2.16 -30.11
CA GLU A 274 -4.08 2.87 -29.29
C GLU A 274 -2.92 1.95 -28.88
N ARG A 275 -3.17 0.65 -28.73
CA ARG A 275 -2.23 -0.34 -28.14
C ARG A 275 -0.87 -0.37 -28.82
N GLN A 276 -0.83 -0.38 -30.17
CA GLN A 276 0.44 -0.38 -30.91
C GLN A 276 1.22 0.92 -30.74
N LEU A 277 0.54 2.07 -30.79
CA LEU A 277 1.19 3.37 -30.61
C LEU A 277 1.76 3.55 -29.22
N LYS A 278 1.10 2.99 -28.23
CA LYS A 278 1.49 3.06 -26.81
C LYS A 278 2.43 1.96 -26.37
N ASN A 279 2.62 0.91 -27.18
CA ASN A 279 3.32 -0.30 -26.79
C ASN A 279 2.85 -0.82 -25.42
N SER A 280 1.52 -0.72 -25.19
CA SER A 280 0.90 -1.08 -23.92
C SER A 280 -0.56 -1.50 -24.12
N LEU A 281 -1.00 -2.48 -23.33
CA LEU A 281 -2.41 -2.86 -23.23
C LEU A 281 -3.16 -2.01 -22.21
N ASN A 282 -2.46 -1.52 -21.19
CA ASN A 282 -3.03 -0.84 -20.05
C ASN A 282 -2.19 0.36 -19.63
N PHE A 283 -2.86 1.36 -19.08
CA PHE A 283 -2.20 2.41 -18.33
C PHE A 283 -2.82 2.51 -16.93
N VAL A 284 -2.04 3.03 -16.00
CA VAL A 284 -2.45 3.23 -14.62
C VAL A 284 -2.49 4.72 -14.32
N GLU A 285 -3.57 5.17 -13.68
CA GLU A 285 -3.72 6.53 -13.16
C GLU A 285 -3.85 6.46 -11.64
N VAL A 286 -3.14 7.33 -10.94
CA VAL A 286 -3.26 7.52 -9.49
C VAL A 286 -3.94 8.86 -9.23
N ARG A 287 -5.00 8.85 -8.43
CA ARG A 287 -5.83 10.02 -8.11
C ARG A 287 -6.11 10.08 -6.61
N SER A 288 -6.32 11.26 -6.07
CA SER A 288 -6.84 11.42 -4.71
C SER A 288 -8.26 10.88 -4.63
N ALA A 289 -8.56 10.08 -3.61
CA ALA A 289 -9.92 9.59 -3.37
C ALA A 289 -10.89 10.73 -3.03
N ASP A 290 -10.40 11.80 -2.38
CA ASP A 290 -11.20 12.99 -2.09
C ASP A 290 -11.52 13.79 -3.36
N ASP A 291 -10.60 13.83 -4.33
CA ASP A 291 -10.86 14.47 -5.63
C ASP A 291 -11.92 13.68 -6.41
N ILE A 292 -11.88 12.35 -6.36
CA ILE A 292 -12.89 11.49 -6.98
C ILE A 292 -14.28 11.76 -6.37
N ASP A 293 -14.39 11.84 -5.05
CA ASP A 293 -15.68 12.13 -4.38
C ASP A 293 -16.24 13.50 -4.75
N LYS A 294 -15.37 14.47 -5.00
CA LYS A 294 -15.74 15.85 -5.40
C LYS A 294 -15.95 15.99 -6.90
N GLY A 295 -15.71 14.94 -7.71
CA GLY A 295 -15.78 15.00 -9.17
C GLY A 295 -14.65 15.83 -9.80
N ILE A 296 -13.52 15.99 -9.12
CA ILE A 296 -12.37 16.76 -9.59
C ILE A 296 -11.50 15.88 -10.48
N ASP A 297 -11.37 16.26 -11.77
CA ASP A 297 -10.51 15.57 -12.73
C ASP A 297 -9.04 15.98 -12.54
N LYS A 298 -8.35 15.30 -11.65
CA LYS A 298 -6.93 15.52 -11.37
C LYS A 298 -6.18 14.21 -11.27
N VAL A 299 -5.26 13.98 -12.22
CA VAL A 299 -4.32 12.86 -12.21
C VAL A 299 -3.07 13.29 -11.44
N LEU A 300 -2.67 12.53 -10.44
CA LEU A 300 -1.44 12.74 -9.67
C LEU A 300 -0.24 12.10 -10.38
N TYR A 301 -0.42 10.86 -10.82
CA TYR A 301 0.57 10.09 -11.57
C TYR A 301 -0.11 9.27 -12.66
N GLN A 302 0.58 9.08 -13.77
CA GLN A 302 0.14 8.20 -14.85
C GLN A 302 1.33 7.42 -15.40
N MET A 303 1.12 6.13 -15.68
CA MET A 303 2.13 5.24 -16.20
C MET A 303 1.52 4.27 -17.20
N ASP A 304 2.15 4.11 -18.36
CA ASP A 304 1.86 3.02 -19.30
C ASP A 304 2.57 1.75 -18.83
N ILE A 305 1.89 0.60 -18.88
CA ILE A 305 2.53 -0.69 -18.57
C ILE A 305 3.04 -1.29 -19.87
N PRO A 306 4.36 -1.38 -20.10
CA PRO A 306 4.93 -1.92 -21.33
C PRO A 306 4.47 -3.36 -21.61
N MET A 307 4.30 -3.69 -22.90
CA MET A 307 3.85 -5.04 -23.35
C MET A 307 4.81 -6.16 -22.95
N GLU A 308 6.05 -5.85 -22.64
CA GLU A 308 7.02 -6.83 -22.11
C GLU A 308 6.68 -7.33 -20.70
N TYR A 309 5.82 -6.60 -19.97
CA TYR A 309 5.39 -6.94 -18.60
C TYR A 309 3.95 -7.43 -18.54
N THR A 310 3.19 -7.31 -19.62
CA THR A 310 1.84 -7.86 -19.73
C THR A 310 1.53 -8.20 -21.19
N SER A 311 1.08 -9.41 -21.44
CA SER A 311 0.79 -9.95 -22.77
C SER A 311 -0.33 -10.98 -22.71
N ASP A 312 -0.72 -11.52 -23.84
CA ASP A 312 -1.73 -12.59 -23.90
C ASP A 312 -1.28 -13.87 -23.15
N THR A 313 0.03 -14.13 -23.04
CA THR A 313 0.60 -15.26 -22.27
C THR A 313 1.03 -14.85 -20.86
N GLN A 314 0.93 -13.59 -20.53
CA GLN A 314 1.22 -12.99 -19.22
C GLN A 314 0.16 -11.92 -18.94
N PRO A 315 -1.13 -12.28 -18.92
CA PRO A 315 -2.19 -11.33 -18.59
C PRO A 315 -2.02 -10.80 -17.17
N MET A 316 -2.48 -9.56 -16.97
CA MET A 316 -2.54 -8.97 -15.64
C MET A 316 -3.63 -9.66 -14.83
N GLN A 317 -3.25 -10.18 -13.68
CA GLN A 317 -4.11 -10.90 -12.75
C GLN A 317 -4.24 -10.22 -11.38
N GLY A 318 -3.35 -9.29 -11.07
CA GLY A 318 -3.39 -8.58 -9.80
C GLY A 318 -2.71 -7.21 -9.88
N ILE A 319 -3.29 -6.23 -9.18
CA ILE A 319 -2.73 -4.90 -9.00
C ILE A 319 -2.95 -4.44 -7.58
N THR A 320 -1.92 -3.85 -6.97
CA THR A 320 -2.05 -3.10 -5.72
C THR A 320 -0.98 -2.02 -5.64
N TYR A 321 -1.06 -1.17 -4.61
CA TYR A 321 -0.18 -0.01 -4.50
C TYR A 321 0.15 0.27 -3.04
N ASP A 322 1.42 0.62 -2.79
CA ASP A 322 1.88 1.05 -1.48
C ASP A 322 3.13 1.94 -1.61
N ALA A 323 3.12 3.08 -0.92
CA ALA A 323 4.26 3.97 -0.75
C ALA A 323 4.99 4.34 -2.06
N GLY A 324 4.25 4.65 -3.13
CA GLY A 324 4.82 5.02 -4.43
C GLY A 324 5.14 3.84 -5.34
N ILE A 325 4.99 2.60 -4.88
CA ILE A 325 5.25 1.39 -5.66
C ILE A 325 3.93 0.79 -6.13
N LEU A 326 3.81 0.64 -7.44
CA LEU A 326 2.75 -0.13 -8.08
C LEU A 326 3.20 -1.59 -8.18
N TYR A 327 2.47 -2.50 -7.53
CA TYR A 327 2.66 -3.94 -7.65
C TYR A 327 1.77 -4.48 -8.74
N TRP A 328 2.34 -5.28 -9.63
CA TRP A 328 1.70 -5.83 -10.80
C TRP A 328 1.94 -7.33 -10.87
N TYR A 329 0.87 -8.12 -10.83
CA TYR A 329 0.93 -9.58 -10.83
C TYR A 329 0.41 -10.13 -12.13
N THR A 330 1.19 -10.99 -12.79
CA THR A 330 0.85 -11.59 -14.09
C THR A 330 1.01 -13.09 -14.06
N GLY A 331 0.22 -13.75 -14.86
CA GLY A 331 0.25 -15.21 -15.08
C GLY A 331 -0.98 -15.66 -15.84
N ASP A 332 -0.95 -16.87 -16.34
CA ASP A 332 -2.10 -17.51 -16.97
C ASP A 332 -2.30 -18.92 -16.40
N SER A 333 -3.31 -19.64 -16.89
CA SER A 333 -3.63 -21.00 -16.45
C SER A 333 -2.68 -22.07 -16.98
N ASN A 334 -1.75 -21.71 -17.88
CA ASN A 334 -0.77 -22.63 -18.41
C ASN A 334 0.40 -22.79 -17.44
N THR A 335 0.52 -23.94 -16.82
CA THR A 335 1.56 -24.26 -15.83
C THR A 335 2.99 -24.16 -16.36
N ALA A 336 3.18 -24.13 -17.70
CA ALA A 336 4.47 -23.85 -18.31
C ALA A 336 4.86 -22.36 -18.25
N ASN A 337 3.88 -21.46 -18.08
CA ASN A 337 4.10 -20.03 -17.97
C ASN A 337 4.24 -19.65 -16.49
N PRO A 338 5.38 -19.06 -16.07
CA PRO A 338 5.56 -18.68 -14.69
C PRO A 338 4.73 -17.46 -14.32
N ASN A 339 4.22 -17.41 -13.11
CA ASN A 339 3.61 -16.21 -12.54
C ASN A 339 4.70 -15.23 -12.10
N TYR A 340 4.52 -13.93 -12.38
CA TYR A 340 5.47 -12.88 -12.01
C TYR A 340 4.84 -11.80 -11.16
N LEU A 341 5.53 -11.45 -10.07
CA LEU A 341 5.29 -10.22 -9.33
C LEU A 341 6.31 -9.17 -9.79
N GLN A 342 5.81 -8.00 -10.11
CA GLN A 342 6.60 -6.86 -10.57
C GLN A 342 6.30 -5.65 -9.70
N GLY A 343 7.31 -4.83 -9.43
CA GLY A 343 7.16 -3.56 -8.72
C GLY A 343 7.66 -2.41 -9.59
N PHE A 344 6.84 -1.38 -9.75
CA PHE A 344 7.19 -0.18 -10.50
C PHE A 344 7.14 1.04 -9.59
N ASP A 345 8.14 1.90 -9.67
CA ASP A 345 8.04 3.24 -9.12
C ASP A 345 7.09 4.07 -9.99
N ILE A 346 5.97 4.52 -9.42
CA ILE A 346 4.93 5.24 -10.18
C ILE A 346 5.38 6.64 -10.63
N LYS A 347 6.37 7.23 -9.97
CA LYS A 347 6.88 8.57 -10.27
C LYS A 347 7.93 8.53 -11.37
N THR A 348 8.93 7.64 -11.23
CA THR A 348 10.01 7.48 -12.22
C THR A 348 9.57 6.59 -13.38
N LYS A 349 8.52 5.78 -13.20
CA LYS A 349 8.01 4.78 -14.15
C LYS A 349 8.99 3.64 -14.41
N GLU A 350 9.94 3.44 -13.52
CA GLU A 350 10.96 2.43 -13.64
C GLU A 350 10.52 1.11 -13.02
N LEU A 351 10.91 0.00 -13.63
CA LEU A 351 10.78 -1.32 -13.04
C LEU A 351 11.82 -1.46 -11.91
N LEU A 352 11.36 -1.58 -10.67
CA LEU A 352 12.21 -1.80 -9.51
C LEU A 352 12.63 -3.26 -9.36
N PHE A 353 11.69 -4.18 -9.67
CA PHE A 353 11.95 -5.61 -9.67
C PHE A 353 10.91 -6.39 -10.49
N LYS A 354 11.33 -7.56 -10.98
CA LYS A 354 10.47 -8.62 -11.53
C LYS A 354 10.94 -9.95 -10.95
N ARG A 355 10.07 -10.65 -10.27
CA ARG A 355 10.39 -11.97 -9.72
C ARG A 355 9.32 -12.99 -10.04
N ARG A 356 9.75 -14.22 -10.20
CA ARG A 356 8.86 -15.36 -10.30
C ARG A 356 8.23 -15.67 -8.93
N ILE A 357 6.94 -16.01 -8.93
CA ILE A 357 6.18 -16.42 -7.75
C ILE A 357 5.73 -17.86 -7.94
N ASP A 358 6.32 -18.76 -7.19
CA ASP A 358 5.95 -20.17 -7.16
C ASP A 358 5.15 -20.46 -5.88
N ILE A 359 3.82 -20.30 -5.95
CA ILE A 359 2.87 -20.55 -4.87
C ILE A 359 1.81 -21.56 -5.30
N GLY A 360 1.01 -22.06 -4.36
CA GLY A 360 -0.01 -23.09 -4.63
C GLY A 360 0.47 -24.53 -4.37
N GLY A 361 1.73 -24.68 -3.94
CA GLY A 361 2.34 -25.98 -3.72
C GLY A 361 2.00 -26.68 -2.40
N VAL A 362 1.19 -26.08 -1.53
CA VAL A 362 0.80 -26.70 -0.25
C VAL A 362 0.00 -27.98 -0.49
N ASN A 363 -0.78 -28.02 -1.55
CA ASN A 363 -1.47 -29.21 -2.01
C ASN A 363 -0.72 -29.80 -3.22
N ASN A 364 0.41 -30.47 -3.00
CA ASN A 364 1.26 -31.07 -4.04
C ASN A 364 0.50 -31.99 -5.02
N ASN A 365 -0.69 -32.45 -4.66
CA ASN A 365 -1.53 -33.31 -5.50
C ASN A 365 -2.11 -32.62 -6.74
N PHE A 366 -2.05 -31.29 -6.83
CA PHE A 366 -2.59 -30.50 -7.94
C PHE A 366 -1.53 -29.73 -8.72
N LYS A 367 -0.28 -29.84 -8.33
CA LYS A 367 0.84 -29.17 -9.01
C LYS A 367 0.99 -29.76 -10.42
N GLY A 368 0.71 -28.96 -11.44
CA GLY A 368 0.85 -29.34 -12.83
C GLY A 368 -0.45 -29.42 -13.64
N ASP A 369 -1.64 -29.46 -13.00
CA ASP A 369 -2.92 -29.53 -13.72
C ASP A 369 -3.45 -28.16 -14.13
N PHE A 370 -3.40 -27.18 -13.23
CA PHE A 370 -3.86 -25.82 -13.43
C PHE A 370 -3.25 -24.96 -12.32
N GLN A 371 -2.70 -23.81 -12.68
CA GLN A 371 -2.15 -22.83 -11.72
C GLN A 371 -2.26 -21.45 -12.35
N GLU A 372 -3.12 -20.59 -11.81
CA GLU A 372 -3.36 -19.26 -12.31
C GLU A 372 -3.14 -18.24 -11.20
N ALA A 373 -2.39 -17.18 -11.51
CA ALA A 373 -2.27 -16.02 -10.67
C ALA A 373 -3.64 -15.33 -10.54
N GLU A 374 -4.06 -14.93 -9.32
CA GLU A 374 -5.41 -14.41 -9.11
C GLU A 374 -5.48 -13.40 -7.96
N GLY A 375 -5.33 -12.15 -8.32
CA GLY A 375 -5.49 -11.04 -7.39
C GLY A 375 -4.27 -10.70 -6.54
N LEU A 376 -4.16 -9.42 -6.22
CA LEU A 376 -3.28 -8.83 -5.20
C LEU A 376 -4.09 -7.93 -4.30
N ASP A 377 -3.73 -7.90 -3.03
CA ASP A 377 -4.26 -6.94 -2.07
C ASP A 377 -3.14 -6.43 -1.14
N MET A 378 -3.12 -5.14 -0.85
CA MET A 378 -2.24 -4.60 0.19
C MET A 378 -3.04 -4.48 1.48
N TYR A 379 -2.85 -5.44 2.35
CA TYR A 379 -3.49 -5.48 3.64
C TYR A 379 -2.74 -4.59 4.64
N TYR A 380 -3.51 -3.80 5.38
CA TYR A 380 -3.01 -2.98 6.49
C TYR A 380 -3.71 -3.41 7.77
N ASP A 381 -2.96 -3.86 8.74
CA ASP A 381 -3.49 -4.15 10.06
C ASP A 381 -3.74 -2.85 10.83
N LEU A 382 -5.00 -2.57 11.14
CA LEU A 382 -5.41 -1.31 11.79
C LEU A 382 -4.96 -1.21 13.25
N GLU A 383 -4.67 -2.34 13.90
CA GLU A 383 -4.26 -2.36 15.29
C GLU A 383 -2.77 -2.07 15.43
N THR A 384 -1.96 -2.64 14.55
CA THR A 384 -0.49 -2.54 14.62
C THR A 384 0.11 -1.61 13.58
N GLY A 385 -0.67 -1.13 12.61
CA GLY A 385 -0.17 -0.34 11.47
C GLY A 385 0.70 -1.15 10.50
N ARG A 386 0.89 -2.45 10.74
CA ARG A 386 1.71 -3.33 9.91
C ARG A 386 1.00 -3.67 8.61
N LYS A 387 1.79 -4.08 7.62
CA LYS A 387 1.27 -4.37 6.29
C LYS A 387 1.73 -5.71 5.73
N ALA A 388 0.97 -6.22 4.79
CA ALA A 388 1.29 -7.41 4.03
C ALA A 388 0.77 -7.31 2.59
N LEU A 389 1.56 -7.76 1.63
CA LEU A 389 1.13 -8.00 0.26
C LEU A 389 0.51 -9.38 0.20
N LEU A 390 -0.79 -9.45 0.01
CA LEU A 390 -1.53 -10.68 -0.16
C LEU A 390 -1.56 -11.07 -1.64
N ILE A 391 -1.30 -12.34 -1.92
CA ILE A 391 -1.18 -12.88 -3.28
C ILE A 391 -2.13 -14.06 -3.42
N GLY A 392 -3.02 -13.98 -4.40
CA GLY A 392 -3.99 -15.03 -4.70
C GLY A 392 -3.48 -16.00 -5.77
N VAL A 393 -3.89 -17.24 -5.66
CA VAL A 393 -3.67 -18.27 -6.68
C VAL A 393 -4.84 -19.26 -6.72
N THR A 394 -5.25 -19.64 -7.92
CA THR A 394 -6.16 -20.77 -8.15
C THR A 394 -5.39 -21.95 -8.70
N ILE A 395 -5.54 -23.12 -8.09
CA ILE A 395 -4.88 -24.38 -8.53
C ILE A 395 -5.88 -25.50 -8.67
N GLY A 396 -5.49 -26.55 -9.39
CA GLY A 396 -6.25 -27.80 -9.55
C GLY A 396 -7.28 -27.82 -10.68
N PRO A 397 -7.79 -29.00 -11.04
CA PRO A 397 -8.71 -29.18 -12.16
C PRO A 397 -10.07 -28.52 -11.91
N GLY A 398 -10.83 -28.28 -12.98
CA GLY A 398 -12.07 -27.51 -12.95
C GLY A 398 -13.16 -27.96 -11.98
N ASN A 399 -13.20 -29.25 -11.63
CA ASN A 399 -14.13 -29.81 -10.65
C ASN A 399 -13.58 -29.87 -9.23
N ASN A 400 -12.30 -29.57 -9.03
CA ASN A 400 -11.62 -29.61 -7.73
C ASN A 400 -10.58 -28.47 -7.64
N ARG A 401 -11.03 -27.23 -7.85
CA ARG A 401 -10.19 -26.05 -7.72
C ARG A 401 -10.03 -25.64 -6.27
N HIS A 402 -8.82 -25.21 -5.96
CA HIS A 402 -8.45 -24.61 -4.69
C HIS A 402 -8.04 -23.15 -4.93
N HIS A 403 -8.54 -22.28 -4.10
CA HIS A 403 -8.23 -20.85 -4.12
C HIS A 403 -7.48 -20.53 -2.84
N SER A 404 -6.25 -20.08 -2.96
CA SER A 404 -5.39 -19.87 -1.79
C SER A 404 -4.89 -18.44 -1.74
N ILE A 405 -4.75 -17.91 -0.52
CA ILE A 405 -4.10 -16.64 -0.24
C ILE A 405 -2.74 -16.92 0.42
N TYR A 406 -1.72 -16.28 -0.11
CA TYR A 406 -0.37 -16.20 0.42
C TYR A 406 -0.05 -14.78 0.83
N SER A 407 0.92 -14.58 1.69
CA SER A 407 1.32 -13.28 2.20
C SER A 407 2.83 -13.08 2.17
N ILE A 408 3.25 -11.96 1.66
CA ILE A 408 4.56 -11.38 1.91
C ILE A 408 4.33 -10.22 2.87
N GLY A 409 4.66 -10.39 4.14
CA GLY A 409 4.30 -9.40 5.14
C GLY A 409 5.29 -9.30 6.27
N GLN A 410 5.13 -8.26 7.04
CA GLN A 410 5.81 -8.11 8.31
C GLN A 410 5.41 -9.26 9.24
N ARG A 411 6.36 -9.83 9.97
CA ARG A 411 6.20 -11.09 10.72
C ARG A 411 4.93 -11.14 11.58
N GLY A 412 4.64 -10.07 12.30
CA GLY A 412 3.45 -10.03 13.17
C GLY A 412 2.13 -10.08 12.39
N VAL A 413 2.07 -9.48 11.19
CA VAL A 413 0.87 -9.51 10.34
C VAL A 413 0.62 -10.91 9.81
N ASN A 414 1.64 -11.58 9.29
CA ASN A 414 1.50 -12.95 8.81
C ASN A 414 1.02 -13.89 9.93
N GLN A 415 1.57 -13.74 11.13
CA GLN A 415 1.14 -14.52 12.28
C GLN A 415 -0.31 -14.22 12.68
N PHE A 416 -0.70 -12.94 12.67
CA PHE A 416 -2.06 -12.51 12.92
C PHE A 416 -3.03 -13.09 11.89
N LEU A 417 -2.75 -12.94 10.60
CA LEU A 417 -3.57 -13.49 9.51
C LEU A 417 -3.71 -15.01 9.61
N LYS A 418 -2.65 -15.73 9.96
CA LYS A 418 -2.70 -17.17 10.21
C LYS A 418 -3.53 -17.56 11.43
N ASN A 419 -3.52 -16.74 12.47
CA ASN A 419 -4.30 -16.99 13.69
C ASN A 419 -5.81 -16.79 13.47
N ILE A 420 -6.20 -15.77 12.69
CA ILE A 420 -7.61 -15.54 12.35
C ILE A 420 -8.11 -16.46 11.24
N ALA A 421 -7.22 -17.00 10.42
CA ALA A 421 -7.48 -18.01 9.41
C ALA A 421 -6.81 -19.33 9.82
N PRO A 422 -7.40 -20.10 10.76
CA PRO A 422 -6.77 -21.31 11.28
C PRO A 422 -6.49 -22.28 10.13
N GLN A 423 -5.25 -22.77 10.10
CA GLN A 423 -4.80 -23.69 9.08
C GLN A 423 -5.68 -24.95 9.07
N VAL A 424 -6.07 -25.31 7.89
CA VAL A 424 -6.75 -26.57 7.65
C VAL A 424 -5.70 -27.67 7.73
N SER A 425 -5.74 -28.45 8.79
CA SER A 425 -4.70 -29.46 9.03
C SER A 425 -5.27 -30.87 9.17
N MET A 426 -6.27 -31.28 8.44
CA MET A 426 -6.57 -32.72 8.29
C MET A 426 -7.54 -32.95 7.13
N THR A 427 -7.19 -33.87 6.27
CA THR A 427 -8.14 -34.51 5.34
C THR A 427 -8.98 -35.51 6.13
N ASP A 428 -10.31 -35.53 5.90
CA ASP A 428 -11.16 -36.62 6.33
C ASP A 428 -10.84 -37.88 5.51
N SER A 429 -11.43 -39.00 5.86
CA SER A 429 -11.28 -40.28 5.14
C SER A 429 -11.73 -40.23 3.67
N GLY A 430 -12.30 -39.12 3.20
CA GLY A 430 -12.68 -38.86 1.81
C GLY A 430 -11.78 -37.80 1.13
N GLY A 431 -10.65 -37.41 1.73
CA GLY A 431 -9.74 -36.42 1.16
C GLY A 431 -10.21 -34.97 1.33
N ARG A 432 -11.25 -34.69 2.09
CA ARG A 432 -11.76 -33.36 2.35
C ARG A 432 -11.02 -32.73 3.52
N VAL A 433 -10.60 -31.50 3.32
CA VAL A 433 -9.92 -30.74 4.33
C VAL A 433 -10.93 -30.26 5.39
N LYS A 434 -10.71 -30.62 6.68
CA LYS A 434 -11.54 -30.13 7.78
C LYS A 434 -10.93 -28.89 8.38
N PRO A 435 -11.67 -27.76 8.49
CA PRO A 435 -11.19 -26.62 9.21
C PRO A 435 -11.02 -26.95 10.70
N LEU A 436 -9.89 -26.53 11.29
CA LEU A 436 -9.72 -26.58 12.73
C LEU A 436 -10.69 -25.61 13.41
N PRO A 437 -11.19 -25.93 14.61
CA PRO A 437 -12.02 -25.00 15.37
C PRO A 437 -11.24 -23.74 15.68
N ILE A 438 -11.87 -22.60 15.46
CA ILE A 438 -11.29 -21.27 15.77
C ILE A 438 -11.04 -21.18 17.27
N GLN A 439 -9.81 -20.87 17.65
CA GLN A 439 -9.42 -20.82 19.07
C GLN A 439 -9.96 -19.59 19.84
N ASN A 440 -10.50 -18.59 19.16
CA ASN A 440 -11.03 -17.39 19.79
C ASN A 440 -12.50 -17.12 19.43
N PRO A 441 -13.44 -17.59 20.26
CA PRO A 441 -14.88 -17.42 19.99
C PRO A 441 -15.36 -15.95 20.08
N ALA A 442 -14.62 -15.05 20.71
CA ALA A 442 -15.00 -13.62 20.79
C ALA A 442 -14.95 -12.93 19.41
N TYR A 443 -14.09 -13.39 18.52
CA TYR A 443 -13.98 -12.84 17.15
C TYR A 443 -15.14 -13.24 16.22
N LEU A 444 -15.88 -14.28 16.58
CA LEU A 444 -17.02 -14.76 15.79
C LEU A 444 -18.34 -14.07 16.14
N SER A 445 -18.49 -13.56 17.36
CA SER A 445 -19.68 -12.83 17.77
C SER A 445 -19.82 -11.51 17.02
N ASP A 446 -18.71 -10.81 16.77
CA ASP A 446 -18.70 -9.52 16.07
C ASP A 446 -18.96 -9.66 14.56
N ILE A 447 -18.71 -10.86 13.99
CA ILE A 447 -18.93 -11.13 12.56
C ILE A 447 -20.40 -11.55 12.28
N THR A 448 -21.09 -12.09 13.27
CA THR A 448 -22.48 -12.55 13.13
C THR A 448 -23.52 -11.44 13.30
N GLU A 449 -23.15 -10.31 13.88
CA GLU A 449 -24.08 -9.17 14.07
C GLU A 449 -24.07 -8.17 12.90
N VAL A 450 -23.25 -8.38 11.86
CA VAL A 450 -23.28 -7.58 10.64
C VAL A 450 -24.09 -8.31 9.58
N GLY A 451 -25.39 -8.47 9.89
CA GLY A 451 -26.41 -8.97 9.01
C GLY A 451 -27.23 -7.83 8.42
#